data_e1507d2f7074a377cfbf8f0ca109985a
#
_entry.id   e1507d2f7074a377cfbf8f0ca109985a
#
_cell.length_a   1.000
_cell.length_b   1.000
_cell.length_c   1.000
_cell.angle_alpha   90.00
_cell.angle_beta   90.00
_cell.angle_gamma   90.00
#
_symmetry.space_group_name_H-M   'P 1'
#
loop_
_entity.id
_entity.type
_entity.pdbx_description
1 polymer ?
#
loop_
_entity_poly.entity_id
_entity_poly.type
_entity_poly.pdbx_seq_one_letter_code
_entity_poly.pdbx_strand_id
1 'polypeptide(L)'
;AASLTSLHNVARTAAADFPRRVTVVDSGQLTLGIGFQVLAAAEALAAGADLAEALAIIQSTRQRIRLMGVLDTLEYVRRSGRVPGLVASLGGLLNLKPVVTLAEGVVRPLGAVRTTRQANEKVLDLLLAQGSLERLAILHTNAPERAAQFSETLAGRVAVPAGLLTVNLTSVLGTHLGPNGLGFAAVINRVK
;
A
#
# COMPACT_ATOMS: atom_id res chain seq x y z
N ALA A 1 1.41 7.79 -5.93
CA ALA A 1 0.49 7.86 -7.08
C ALA A 1 0.19 9.32 -7.44
N ALA A 2 0.35 9.69 -8.70
CA ALA A 2 0.09 11.03 -9.21
C ALA A 2 -1.38 11.46 -9.04
N SER A 3 -2.30 10.50 -9.05
CA SER A 3 -3.73 10.69 -8.84
C SER A 3 -4.12 11.13 -7.42
N LEU A 4 -3.26 10.89 -6.43
CA LEU A 4 -3.57 11.13 -5.01
C LEU A 4 -2.79 12.31 -4.40
N THR A 5 -1.73 12.78 -5.08
CA THR A 5 -0.86 13.83 -4.57
C THR A 5 -0.20 14.61 -5.70
N SER A 6 0.08 15.89 -5.47
CA SER A 6 0.84 16.75 -6.38
C SER A 6 2.35 16.46 -6.40
N LEU A 7 2.87 15.61 -5.49
CA LEU A 7 4.32 15.34 -5.39
C LEU A 7 4.95 14.85 -6.70
N HIS A 8 4.23 14.05 -7.48
CA HIS A 8 4.71 13.62 -8.78
C HIS A 8 4.93 14.80 -9.74
N ASN A 9 3.98 15.76 -9.79
CA ASN A 9 4.11 16.94 -10.64
C ASN A 9 5.24 17.86 -10.16
N VAL A 10 5.38 18.04 -8.84
CA VAL A 10 6.50 18.80 -8.27
C VAL A 10 7.84 18.16 -8.65
N ALA A 11 7.96 16.85 -8.52
CA ALA A 11 9.17 16.12 -8.92
C ALA A 11 9.46 16.27 -10.42
N ARG A 12 8.43 16.20 -11.28
CA ARG A 12 8.60 16.43 -12.74
C ARG A 12 9.07 17.83 -13.05
N THR A 13 8.50 18.84 -12.39
CA THR A 13 8.92 20.23 -12.58
C THR A 13 10.39 20.42 -12.18
N ALA A 14 10.78 19.93 -11.00
CA ALA A 14 12.16 20.00 -10.56
C ALA A 14 13.14 19.20 -11.47
N ALA A 15 12.71 18.06 -11.98
CA ALA A 15 13.54 17.24 -12.88
C ALA A 15 13.79 17.89 -14.25
N ALA A 16 12.96 18.86 -14.66
CA ALA A 16 13.13 19.57 -15.92
C ALA A 16 14.44 20.36 -15.98
N ASP A 17 14.98 20.79 -14.82
CA ASP A 17 16.28 21.46 -14.71
C ASP A 17 17.48 20.51 -14.88
N PHE A 18 17.22 19.19 -14.89
CA PHE A 18 18.25 18.15 -14.99
C PHE A 18 17.97 17.16 -16.13
N PRO A 19 17.88 17.65 -17.39
CA PRO A 19 17.54 16.79 -18.52
C PRO A 19 18.56 15.65 -18.65
N ARG A 20 18.08 14.44 -18.93
CA ARG A 20 18.86 13.19 -19.05
C ARG A 20 19.53 12.68 -17.75
N ARG A 21 19.43 13.40 -16.62
CA ARG A 21 20.03 12.98 -15.35
C ARG A 21 18.98 12.43 -14.36
N VAL A 22 17.73 12.86 -14.50
CA VAL A 22 16.64 12.48 -13.61
C VAL A 22 15.46 11.95 -14.41
N THR A 23 15.01 10.76 -14.06
CA THR A 23 13.78 10.16 -14.59
C THR A 23 12.75 10.05 -13.49
N VAL A 24 11.59 10.67 -13.66
CA VAL A 24 10.49 10.63 -12.70
C VAL A 24 9.46 9.61 -13.11
N VAL A 25 9.16 8.67 -12.23
CA VAL A 25 8.20 7.57 -12.46
C VAL A 25 7.00 7.72 -11.54
N ASP A 26 5.79 7.65 -12.11
CA ASP A 26 4.59 7.48 -11.27
C ASP A 26 4.47 6.04 -10.82
N SER A 27 4.66 5.80 -9.54
CA SER A 27 4.57 4.47 -8.94
C SER A 27 3.16 3.86 -8.98
N GLY A 28 2.11 4.69 -9.14
CA GLY A 28 0.72 4.26 -8.99
C GLY A 28 0.38 3.72 -7.59
N GLN A 29 1.26 3.94 -6.60
CA GLN A 29 1.19 3.32 -5.28
C GLN A 29 1.39 4.35 -4.15
N LEU A 30 1.20 3.89 -2.92
CA LEU A 30 1.53 4.57 -1.66
C LEU A 30 2.40 3.65 -0.79
N THR A 31 2.93 4.18 0.31
CA THR A 31 3.62 3.43 1.36
C THR A 31 4.67 2.43 0.83
N LEU A 32 4.70 1.22 1.38
CA LEU A 32 5.59 0.14 0.94
C LEU A 32 5.27 -0.39 -0.47
N GLY A 33 4.11 -0.03 -1.06
CA GLY A 33 3.88 -0.23 -2.48
C GLY A 33 4.86 0.57 -3.35
N ILE A 34 5.28 1.78 -2.90
CA ILE A 34 6.41 2.51 -3.52
C ILE A 34 7.73 1.87 -3.08
N GLY A 35 7.89 1.59 -1.78
CA GLY A 35 9.13 1.06 -1.22
C GLY A 35 9.58 -0.23 -1.91
N PHE A 36 8.68 -1.15 -2.20
CA PHE A 36 9.02 -2.39 -2.91
C PHE A 36 9.44 -2.17 -4.36
N GLN A 37 8.91 -1.18 -5.04
CA GLN A 37 9.40 -0.78 -6.37
C GLN A 37 10.82 -0.21 -6.30
N VAL A 38 11.10 0.64 -5.30
CA VAL A 38 12.43 1.20 -5.06
C VAL A 38 13.44 0.10 -4.74
N LEU A 39 13.10 -0.81 -3.83
CA LEU A 39 13.97 -1.94 -3.47
C LEU A 39 14.28 -2.83 -4.67
N ALA A 40 13.26 -3.19 -5.46
CA ALA A 40 13.46 -4.03 -6.65
C ALA A 40 14.38 -3.36 -7.69
N ALA A 41 14.22 -2.04 -7.90
CA ALA A 41 15.10 -1.30 -8.80
C ALA A 41 16.53 -1.19 -8.25
N ALA A 42 16.69 -0.92 -6.95
CA ALA A 42 18.00 -0.79 -6.31
C ALA A 42 18.78 -2.12 -6.35
N GLU A 43 18.11 -3.24 -6.11
CA GLU A 43 18.69 -4.59 -6.20
C GLU A 43 19.14 -4.92 -7.61
N ALA A 44 18.33 -4.57 -8.62
CA ALA A 44 18.70 -4.78 -10.03
C ALA A 44 19.91 -3.93 -10.44
N LEU A 45 19.93 -2.65 -10.09
CA LEU A 45 21.06 -1.76 -10.34
C LEU A 45 22.33 -2.25 -9.64
N ALA A 46 22.23 -2.73 -8.39
CA ALA A 46 23.35 -3.32 -7.68
C ALA A 46 23.87 -4.61 -8.34
N ALA A 47 23.00 -5.34 -9.05
CA ALA A 47 23.36 -6.51 -9.85
C ALA A 47 23.88 -6.16 -11.26
N GLY A 48 24.01 -4.87 -11.60
CA GLY A 48 24.57 -4.40 -12.88
C GLY A 48 23.54 -4.08 -13.96
N ALA A 49 22.24 -4.05 -13.64
CA ALA A 49 21.21 -3.63 -14.58
C ALA A 49 21.39 -2.16 -15.00
N ASP A 50 21.02 -1.85 -16.22
CA ASP A 50 20.97 -0.47 -16.69
C ASP A 50 19.66 0.23 -16.31
N LEU A 51 19.51 1.52 -16.68
CA LEU A 51 18.32 2.31 -16.39
C LEU A 51 17.06 1.72 -17.04
N ALA A 52 17.14 1.22 -18.27
CA ALA A 52 16.00 0.68 -18.99
C ALA A 52 15.50 -0.60 -18.32
N GLU A 53 16.41 -1.47 -17.91
CA GLU A 53 16.12 -2.69 -17.15
C GLU A 53 15.52 -2.36 -15.77
N ALA A 54 16.09 -1.39 -15.06
CA ALA A 54 15.55 -0.94 -13.78
C ALA A 54 14.11 -0.40 -13.90
N LEU A 55 13.82 0.37 -14.95
CA LEU A 55 12.47 0.86 -15.24
C LEU A 55 11.49 -0.28 -15.56
N ALA A 56 11.93 -1.27 -16.33
CA ALA A 56 11.13 -2.47 -16.63
C ALA A 56 10.82 -3.28 -15.35
N ILE A 57 11.79 -3.38 -14.43
CA ILE A 57 11.61 -4.04 -13.13
C ILE A 57 10.62 -3.27 -12.24
N ILE A 58 10.69 -1.95 -12.20
CA ILE A 58 9.70 -1.11 -11.50
C ILE A 58 8.29 -1.41 -12.03
N GLN A 59 8.11 -1.41 -13.34
CA GLN A 59 6.82 -1.67 -13.97
C GLN A 59 6.30 -3.09 -13.68
N SER A 60 7.16 -4.10 -13.80
CA SER A 60 6.82 -5.49 -13.47
C SER A 60 6.45 -5.66 -11.99
N THR A 61 7.19 -5.02 -11.08
CA THR A 61 6.91 -5.06 -9.65
C THR A 61 5.59 -4.37 -9.33
N ARG A 62 5.33 -3.19 -9.93
CA ARG A 62 4.08 -2.44 -9.77
C ARG A 62 2.84 -3.31 -10.05
N GLN A 63 2.85 -4.10 -11.12
CA GLN A 63 1.71 -4.97 -11.49
C GLN A 63 1.44 -6.07 -10.47
N ARG A 64 2.46 -6.48 -9.72
CA ARG A 64 2.40 -7.54 -8.71
C ARG A 64 2.14 -7.01 -7.29
N ILE A 65 2.12 -5.71 -7.08
CA ILE A 65 1.84 -5.13 -5.77
C ILE A 65 0.36 -5.28 -5.42
N ARG A 66 0.13 -5.68 -4.17
CA ARG A 66 -1.16 -5.70 -3.51
C ARG A 66 -1.07 -4.83 -2.27
N LEU A 67 -1.85 -3.75 -2.25
CA LEU A 67 -1.94 -2.83 -1.12
C LEU A 67 -3.39 -2.77 -0.67
N MET A 68 -3.67 -3.37 0.49
CA MET A 68 -5.02 -3.53 1.02
C MET A 68 -5.02 -3.28 2.53
N GLY A 69 -6.16 -2.84 3.04
CA GLY A 69 -6.30 -2.66 4.47
C GLY A 69 -7.71 -2.27 4.90
N VAL A 70 -7.85 -2.13 6.21
CA VAL A 70 -9.07 -1.69 6.87
C VAL A 70 -8.76 -0.40 7.63
N LEU A 71 -9.59 0.62 7.41
CA LEU A 71 -9.57 1.86 8.17
C LEU A 71 -10.52 1.74 9.37
N ASP A 72 -10.22 2.45 10.43
CA ASP A 72 -11.07 2.42 11.62
C ASP A 72 -12.39 3.17 11.42
N THR A 73 -12.38 4.17 10.57
CA THR A 73 -13.53 5.03 10.23
C THR A 73 -13.35 5.68 8.86
N LEU A 74 -14.47 6.08 8.23
CA LEU A 74 -14.47 6.91 7.01
C LEU A 74 -14.21 8.39 7.28
N GLU A 75 -14.26 8.86 8.50
CA GLU A 75 -14.30 10.28 8.84
C GLU A 75 -13.07 11.03 8.31
N TYR A 76 -11.86 10.48 8.51
CA TYR A 76 -10.63 11.12 8.06
C TYR A 76 -10.54 11.16 6.53
N VAL A 77 -10.94 10.07 5.87
CA VAL A 77 -10.99 10.00 4.40
C VAL A 77 -11.96 11.03 3.84
N ARG A 78 -13.14 11.15 4.46
CA ARG A 78 -14.15 12.13 4.08
C ARG A 78 -13.62 13.57 4.22
N ARG A 79 -13.02 13.89 5.35
CA ARG A 79 -12.42 15.23 5.62
C ARG A 79 -11.28 15.54 4.67
N SER A 80 -10.53 14.54 4.24
CA SER A 80 -9.37 14.72 3.37
C SER A 80 -9.73 15.11 1.93
N GLY A 81 -10.94 14.78 1.47
CA GLY A 81 -11.42 15.03 0.11
C GLY A 81 -10.64 14.33 -1.01
N ARG A 82 -9.71 13.40 -0.68
CA ARG A 82 -8.81 12.76 -1.66
C ARG A 82 -9.46 11.64 -2.45
N VAL A 83 -10.47 10.97 -1.89
CA VAL A 83 -11.13 9.80 -2.51
C VAL A 83 -12.65 9.91 -2.41
N PRO A 84 -13.26 10.89 -3.09
CA PRO A 84 -14.70 11.15 -2.98
C PRO A 84 -15.53 9.94 -3.43
N GLY A 85 -15.06 9.15 -4.40
CA GLY A 85 -15.73 7.93 -4.85
C GLY A 85 -15.83 6.86 -3.76
N LEU A 86 -14.83 6.71 -2.90
CA LEU A 86 -14.89 5.80 -1.75
C LEU A 86 -15.96 6.25 -0.75
N VAL A 87 -15.99 7.55 -0.45
CA VAL A 87 -16.98 8.13 0.46
C VAL A 87 -18.40 7.97 -0.10
N ALA A 88 -18.60 8.23 -1.38
CA ALA A 88 -19.89 8.06 -2.04
C ALA A 88 -20.37 6.60 -2.04
N SER A 89 -19.46 5.64 -2.25
CA SER A 89 -19.79 4.21 -2.28
C SER A 89 -20.16 3.63 -0.90
N LEU A 90 -19.67 4.22 0.18
CA LEU A 90 -19.86 3.74 1.56
C LEU A 90 -20.64 4.75 2.43
N GLY A 91 -21.01 5.90 1.85
CA GLY A 91 -21.67 7.00 2.54
C GLY A 91 -23.02 6.61 3.13
N GLY A 92 -23.31 7.12 4.33
CA GLY A 92 -24.56 6.89 5.06
C GLY A 92 -24.53 5.75 6.07
N LEU A 93 -23.49 4.92 6.10
CA LEU A 93 -23.34 3.84 7.06
C LEU A 93 -22.44 4.29 8.24
N LEU A 94 -23.07 4.65 9.34
CA LEU A 94 -22.39 4.99 10.60
C LEU A 94 -21.67 3.77 11.20
N ASN A 95 -20.51 3.99 11.83
CA ASN A 95 -19.76 2.97 12.56
C ASN A 95 -19.25 1.77 11.72
N LEU A 96 -18.97 1.98 10.44
CA LEU A 96 -18.32 0.99 9.62
C LEU A 96 -16.81 1.24 9.50
N LYS A 97 -16.07 0.14 9.44
CA LYS A 97 -14.65 0.09 9.15
C LYS A 97 -14.47 -0.30 7.68
N PRO A 98 -14.13 0.68 6.80
CA PRO A 98 -14.00 0.38 5.38
C PRO A 98 -12.82 -0.52 5.09
N VAL A 99 -13.03 -1.47 4.21
CA VAL A 99 -12.00 -2.32 3.61
C VAL A 99 -11.66 -1.74 2.25
N VAL A 100 -10.40 -1.46 2.02
CA VAL A 100 -9.95 -0.76 0.81
C VAL A 100 -8.75 -1.44 0.15
N THR A 101 -8.61 -1.23 -1.14
CA THR A 101 -7.40 -1.53 -1.90
C THR A 101 -6.95 -0.29 -2.67
N LEU A 102 -5.65 -0.18 -2.90
CA LEU A 102 -5.08 0.75 -3.87
C LEU A 102 -4.54 -0.04 -5.06
N ALA A 103 -5.11 0.20 -6.21
CA ALA A 103 -4.67 -0.39 -7.47
C ALA A 103 -4.57 0.69 -8.54
N GLU A 104 -3.44 0.76 -9.25
CA GLU A 104 -3.19 1.72 -10.34
C GLU A 104 -3.50 3.18 -9.95
N GLY A 105 -3.14 3.58 -8.74
CA GLY A 105 -3.38 4.93 -8.23
C GLY A 105 -4.83 5.23 -7.83
N VAL A 106 -5.71 4.23 -7.86
CA VAL A 106 -7.13 4.38 -7.50
C VAL A 106 -7.43 3.60 -6.22
N VAL A 107 -7.99 4.30 -5.22
CA VAL A 107 -8.50 3.66 -4.01
C VAL A 107 -9.91 3.15 -4.29
N ARG A 108 -10.13 1.85 -4.03
CA ARG A 108 -11.41 1.18 -4.27
C ARG A 108 -11.91 0.50 -2.99
N PRO A 109 -13.23 0.52 -2.72
CA PRO A 109 -13.80 -0.27 -1.64
C PRO A 109 -13.80 -1.76 -1.99
N LEU A 110 -13.47 -2.59 -1.00
CA LEU A 110 -13.65 -4.05 -1.03
C LEU A 110 -14.78 -4.50 -0.10
N GLY A 111 -15.47 -3.55 0.55
CA GLY A 111 -16.51 -3.78 1.50
C GLY A 111 -16.29 -2.99 2.79
N ALA A 112 -17.00 -3.38 3.83
CA ALA A 112 -16.85 -2.81 5.16
C ALA A 112 -17.22 -3.85 6.23
N VAL A 113 -16.66 -3.68 7.43
CA VAL A 113 -16.94 -4.50 8.62
C VAL A 113 -17.27 -3.60 9.80
N ARG A 114 -17.78 -4.16 10.90
CA ARG A 114 -18.23 -3.36 12.04
C ARG A 114 -17.28 -3.41 13.25
N THR A 115 -16.56 -4.50 13.43
CA THR A 115 -15.72 -4.70 14.61
C THR A 115 -14.24 -4.81 14.25
N THR A 116 -13.37 -4.51 15.21
CA THR A 116 -11.91 -4.66 15.03
C THR A 116 -11.53 -6.13 14.80
N ARG A 117 -12.23 -7.08 15.43
CA ARG A 117 -12.02 -8.51 15.19
C ARG A 117 -12.31 -8.87 13.73
N GLN A 118 -13.48 -8.50 13.21
CA GLN A 118 -13.83 -8.71 11.81
C GLN A 118 -12.84 -8.02 10.86
N ALA A 119 -12.32 -6.83 11.24
CA ALA A 119 -11.33 -6.12 10.47
C ALA A 119 -10.02 -6.91 10.35
N ASN A 120 -9.53 -7.48 11.46
CA ASN A 120 -8.30 -8.29 11.46
C ASN A 120 -8.50 -9.58 10.65
N GLU A 121 -9.62 -10.29 10.85
CA GLU A 121 -10.00 -11.47 10.07
C GLU A 121 -10.05 -11.14 8.57
N LYS A 122 -10.68 -10.03 8.20
CA LYS A 122 -10.79 -9.62 6.79
C LYS A 122 -9.44 -9.29 6.15
N VAL A 123 -8.54 -8.62 6.87
CA VAL A 123 -7.18 -8.34 6.37
C VAL A 123 -6.41 -9.65 6.17
N LEU A 124 -6.56 -10.61 7.10
CA LEU A 124 -5.96 -11.92 6.98
C LEU A 124 -6.49 -12.69 5.76
N ASP A 125 -7.80 -12.76 5.58
CA ASP A 125 -8.43 -13.42 4.43
C ASP A 125 -7.95 -12.82 3.11
N LEU A 126 -7.89 -11.48 3.03
CA LEU A 126 -7.40 -10.78 1.86
C LEU A 126 -5.93 -11.11 1.58
N LEU A 127 -5.10 -11.24 2.60
CA LEU A 127 -3.70 -11.61 2.45
C LEU A 127 -3.55 -13.07 2.00
N LEU A 128 -4.27 -14.00 2.62
CA LEU A 128 -4.28 -15.42 2.26
C LEU A 128 -4.71 -15.65 0.81
N ALA A 129 -5.67 -14.87 0.33
CA ALA A 129 -6.16 -14.91 -1.04
C ALA A 129 -5.13 -14.48 -2.10
N GLN A 130 -4.01 -13.86 -1.69
CA GLN A 130 -2.96 -13.44 -2.65
C GLN A 130 -2.05 -14.60 -3.09
N GLY A 131 -2.08 -15.72 -2.39
CA GLY A 131 -1.24 -16.88 -2.68
C GLY A 131 0.22 -16.67 -2.26
N SER A 132 1.16 -17.07 -3.09
CA SER A 132 2.58 -17.02 -2.79
C SER A 132 3.15 -15.61 -2.92
N LEU A 133 3.90 -15.17 -1.91
CA LEU A 133 4.44 -13.82 -1.77
C LEU A 133 5.95 -13.79 -1.93
N GLU A 134 6.43 -12.81 -2.68
CA GLU A 134 7.85 -12.46 -2.79
C GLU A 134 8.26 -11.50 -1.65
N ARG A 135 7.40 -10.54 -1.32
CA ARG A 135 7.61 -9.55 -0.26
C ARG A 135 6.32 -9.28 0.49
N LEU A 136 6.46 -8.97 1.78
CA LEU A 136 5.34 -8.63 2.65
C LEU A 136 5.74 -7.53 3.64
N ALA A 137 4.85 -6.58 3.84
CA ALA A 137 4.90 -5.63 4.95
C ALA A 137 3.52 -5.49 5.57
N ILE A 138 3.47 -5.49 6.91
CA ILE A 138 2.30 -5.12 7.69
C ILE A 138 2.32 -3.61 7.90
N LEU A 139 1.21 -2.97 7.65
CA LEU A 139 1.05 -1.53 7.73
C LEU A 139 0.02 -1.19 8.81
N HIS A 140 0.33 -0.18 9.63
CA HIS A 140 -0.62 0.30 10.61
C HIS A 140 -0.57 1.82 10.75
N THR A 141 -1.64 2.42 11.26
CA THR A 141 -1.68 3.84 11.64
C THR A 141 -1.83 3.94 13.15
N ASN A 142 -0.73 4.24 13.84
CA ASN A 142 -0.68 4.38 15.30
C ASN A 142 -1.36 3.21 16.06
N ALA A 143 -1.09 1.97 15.66
CA ALA A 143 -1.66 0.74 16.25
C ALA A 143 -0.59 -0.37 16.34
N PRO A 144 0.54 -0.14 17.04
CA PRO A 144 1.66 -1.08 17.07
C PRO A 144 1.28 -2.42 17.71
N GLU A 145 0.52 -2.43 18.80
CA GLU A 145 0.10 -3.65 19.48
C GLU A 145 -0.81 -4.51 18.58
N ARG A 146 -1.73 -3.87 17.87
CA ARG A 146 -2.59 -4.55 16.90
C ARG A 146 -1.79 -5.15 15.75
N ALA A 147 -0.79 -4.43 15.24
CA ALA A 147 0.08 -4.93 14.19
C ALA A 147 0.95 -6.10 14.66
N ALA A 148 1.46 -6.06 15.90
CA ALA A 148 2.21 -7.16 16.51
C ALA A 148 1.34 -8.42 16.64
N GLN A 149 0.14 -8.32 17.21
CA GLN A 149 -0.82 -9.42 17.32
C GLN A 149 -1.21 -10.00 15.95
N PHE A 150 -1.36 -9.12 14.95
CA PHE A 150 -1.65 -9.56 13.59
C PHE A 150 -0.47 -10.32 12.99
N SER A 151 0.77 -9.86 13.19
CA SER A 151 1.98 -10.56 12.75
C SER A 151 2.12 -11.95 13.38
N GLU A 152 1.80 -12.09 14.68
CA GLU A 152 1.75 -13.38 15.37
C GLU A 152 0.69 -14.32 14.76
N THR A 153 -0.49 -13.75 14.42
CA THR A 153 -1.57 -14.52 13.79
C THR A 153 -1.18 -15.03 12.39
N LEU A 154 -0.28 -14.33 11.68
CA LEU A 154 0.24 -14.77 10.39
C LEU A 154 1.19 -15.97 10.52
N ALA A 155 1.90 -16.09 11.63
CA ALA A 155 2.83 -17.18 11.87
C ALA A 155 2.10 -18.53 11.78
N GLY A 156 2.56 -19.42 10.91
CA GLY A 156 1.94 -20.71 10.65
C GLY A 156 0.73 -20.73 9.69
N ARG A 157 0.24 -19.55 9.25
CA ARG A 157 -0.87 -19.45 8.27
C ARG A 157 -0.42 -19.00 6.88
N VAL A 158 0.66 -18.28 6.81
CA VAL A 158 1.26 -17.78 5.56
C VAL A 158 2.72 -18.17 5.56
N ALA A 159 3.24 -18.61 4.41
CA ALA A 159 4.67 -18.64 4.19
C ALA A 159 5.17 -17.19 4.11
N VAL A 160 5.56 -16.64 5.27
CA VAL A 160 6.03 -15.27 5.38
C VAL A 160 7.40 -15.15 4.70
N PRO A 161 7.55 -14.27 3.70
CA PRO A 161 8.86 -14.04 3.09
C PRO A 161 9.89 -13.58 4.13
N ALA A 162 11.15 -13.91 3.91
CA ALA A 162 12.24 -13.35 4.72
C ALA A 162 12.21 -11.80 4.62
N GLY A 163 12.41 -11.12 5.76
CA GLY A 163 12.38 -9.67 5.82
C GLY A 163 10.98 -9.06 5.92
N LEU A 164 10.03 -9.74 6.59
CA LEU A 164 8.75 -9.13 6.96
C LEU A 164 8.99 -7.80 7.69
N LEU A 165 8.37 -6.76 7.18
CA LEU A 165 8.40 -5.43 7.77
C LEU A 165 7.07 -5.14 8.48
N THR A 166 7.13 -4.51 9.65
CA THR A 166 5.97 -3.88 10.30
C THR A 166 6.22 -2.38 10.34
N VAL A 167 5.34 -1.59 9.74
CA VAL A 167 5.57 -0.17 9.49
C VAL A 167 4.40 0.66 9.99
N ASN A 168 4.71 1.62 10.87
CA ASN A 168 3.78 2.69 11.20
C ASN A 168 3.76 3.71 10.06
N LEU A 169 2.61 3.94 9.47
CA LEU A 169 2.46 4.93 8.40
C LEU A 169 2.70 6.34 8.94
N THR A 170 3.32 7.18 8.10
CA THR A 170 3.67 8.54 8.49
C THR A 170 2.44 9.37 8.87
N SER A 171 2.64 10.43 9.68
CA SER A 171 1.58 11.37 10.07
C SER A 171 0.87 11.99 8.86
N VAL A 172 1.57 12.19 7.74
CA VAL A 172 0.96 12.68 6.49
C VAL A 172 -0.14 11.74 5.99
N LEU A 173 0.11 10.43 5.97
CA LEU A 173 -0.93 9.45 5.62
C LEU A 173 -1.96 9.30 6.75
N GLY A 174 -1.53 9.37 8.01
CA GLY A 174 -2.40 9.31 9.18
C GLY A 174 -3.48 10.37 9.19
N THR A 175 -3.21 11.59 8.70
CA THR A 175 -4.23 12.65 8.58
C THR A 175 -5.36 12.30 7.61
N HIS A 176 -5.11 11.45 6.63
CA HIS A 176 -6.09 10.99 5.66
C HIS A 176 -6.78 9.68 6.03
N LEU A 177 -6.06 8.78 6.72
CA LEU A 177 -6.53 7.44 7.03
C LEU A 177 -7.10 7.31 8.45
N GLY A 178 -6.68 8.21 9.35
CA GLY A 178 -6.98 8.12 10.77
C GLY A 178 -6.14 7.08 11.50
N PRO A 179 -6.21 7.04 12.84
CA PRO A 179 -5.54 6.04 13.66
C PRO A 179 -6.20 4.65 13.55
N ASN A 180 -5.57 3.64 14.13
CA ASN A 180 -6.07 2.26 14.23
C ASN A 180 -6.33 1.54 12.90
N GLY A 181 -5.80 2.06 11.78
CA GLY A 181 -5.79 1.33 10.53
C GLY A 181 -4.84 0.12 10.59
N LEU A 182 -5.19 -0.95 9.88
CA LEU A 182 -4.37 -2.14 9.69
C LEU A 182 -4.46 -2.61 8.25
N GLY A 183 -3.33 -2.97 7.66
CA GLY A 183 -3.30 -3.46 6.29
C GLY A 183 -1.96 -4.13 5.95
N PHE A 184 -1.77 -4.40 4.69
CA PHE A 184 -0.52 -4.94 4.18
C PHE A 184 -0.16 -4.35 2.82
N ALA A 185 1.13 -4.35 2.52
CA ALA A 185 1.67 -4.26 1.18
C ALA A 185 2.38 -5.57 0.87
N ALA A 186 2.08 -6.17 -0.27
CA ALA A 186 2.71 -7.40 -0.70
C ALA A 186 3.11 -7.33 -2.18
N VAL A 187 4.15 -8.06 -2.54
CA VAL A 187 4.51 -8.37 -3.92
C VAL A 187 4.21 -9.85 -4.13
N ILE A 188 3.27 -10.16 -5.02
CA ILE A 188 2.97 -11.57 -5.35
C ILE A 188 4.05 -12.15 -6.25
N ASN A 189 4.33 -13.44 -6.10
CA ASN A 189 5.27 -14.13 -6.98
C ASN A 189 4.80 -14.09 -8.44
N ARG A 190 5.73 -14.16 -9.38
CA ARG A 190 5.39 -14.33 -10.79
C ARG A 190 4.70 -15.69 -10.96
N VAL A 191 3.57 -15.67 -11.64
CA VAL A 191 2.97 -16.93 -12.11
C VAL A 191 3.93 -17.50 -13.18
N LYS A 192 4.38 -18.72 -12.94
CA LYS A 192 5.22 -19.44 -13.91
C LYS A 192 4.41 -19.82 -15.14
#